data_0c4cf0598bcbd572fbb828f61836a2a1
#
_entry.id   0c4cf0598bcbd572fbb828f61836a2a1
#
_cell.length_a   1.000
_cell.length_b   1.000
_cell.length_c   1.000
_cell.angle_alpha   90.00
_cell.angle_beta   90.00
_cell.angle_gamma   90.00
#
_symmetry.space_group_name_H-M   'P 1'
#
loop_
_entity.id
_entity.type
_entity.pdbx_description
1 polymer ?
#
loop_
_entity_poly.entity_id
_entity_poly.type
_entity_poly.pdbx_seq_one_letter_code
_entity_poly.pdbx_strand_id
1 'polypeptide(L)'
;MAEYIYQMIKARKAHGDKVILDDVTMAFLPGAKIGMVGPNGAGKSSILKIMAGIDQPSNGEARLTPGYSVGILLQEPPLNEDKTVLGNVEEGVAEIKSKLDRYNEISAAMADPDADFDALMAEMGTLQDALDAANAWDLDSQLEQAMDALRCPPPDAEVKHLSGGERRRVALCKLLLEAPDLLLLDEPTNHLDAESVLWLEQHLASYQGAVIAVTHDRYFLDHVAEWIAEVDRGHLYPYEGNYS
;
A
#
# COMPACT_ATOMS: atom_id res chain seq x y z
N MET A 1 -5.10 -26.00 -1.38
CA MET A 1 -4.93 -25.27 -2.65
C MET A 1 -4.23 -23.96 -2.30
N ALA A 2 -3.17 -23.59 -3.03
CA ALA A 2 -2.54 -22.29 -2.82
C ALA A 2 -3.59 -21.20 -3.12
N GLU A 3 -3.82 -20.31 -2.16
CA GLU A 3 -4.70 -19.17 -2.33
C GLU A 3 -3.90 -18.06 -3.01
N TYR A 4 -4.41 -17.55 -4.13
CA TYR A 4 -3.79 -16.42 -4.81
C TYR A 4 -4.41 -15.11 -4.31
N ILE A 5 -3.61 -14.08 -4.14
CA ILE A 5 -4.12 -12.76 -3.77
C ILE A 5 -4.77 -12.05 -4.95
N TYR A 6 -4.21 -12.21 -6.14
CA TYR A 6 -4.70 -11.59 -7.37
C TYR A 6 -4.57 -12.54 -8.55
N GLN A 7 -5.55 -12.51 -9.47
CA GLN A 7 -5.56 -13.35 -10.66
C GLN A 7 -5.95 -12.56 -11.91
N MET A 8 -5.23 -12.80 -13.00
CA MET A 8 -5.62 -12.44 -14.34
C MET A 8 -5.90 -13.71 -15.14
N ILE A 9 -7.04 -13.79 -15.81
CA ILE A 9 -7.45 -14.93 -16.62
C ILE A 9 -7.83 -14.43 -18.01
N LYS A 10 -6.99 -14.73 -19.00
CA LYS A 10 -7.16 -14.28 -20.38
C LYS A 10 -7.47 -12.80 -20.50
N ALA A 11 -6.84 -12.00 -19.64
CA ALA A 11 -7.08 -10.58 -19.55
C ALA A 11 -6.56 -9.86 -20.80
N ARG A 12 -7.40 -9.00 -21.37
CA ARG A 12 -7.09 -8.14 -22.52
C ARG A 12 -7.43 -6.71 -22.20
N LYS A 13 -6.56 -5.80 -22.59
CA LYS A 13 -6.78 -4.37 -22.49
C LYS A 13 -6.04 -3.63 -23.59
N ALA A 14 -6.71 -2.68 -24.21
CA ALA A 14 -6.11 -1.75 -25.15
C ALA A 14 -6.61 -0.32 -24.90
N HIS A 15 -5.75 0.66 -25.14
CA HIS A 15 -6.08 2.07 -25.20
C HIS A 15 -5.89 2.56 -26.65
N GLY A 16 -6.98 2.66 -27.39
CA GLY A 16 -6.91 2.87 -28.83
C GLY A 16 -6.15 1.73 -29.51
N ASP A 17 -5.14 2.06 -30.29
CA ASP A 17 -4.30 1.06 -31.00
C ASP A 17 -3.20 0.45 -30.11
N LYS A 18 -3.05 0.94 -28.89
CA LYS A 18 -2.02 0.47 -27.95
C LYS A 18 -2.53 -0.68 -27.10
N VAL A 19 -1.92 -1.85 -27.29
CA VAL A 19 -2.20 -3.04 -26.46
C VAL A 19 -1.46 -2.94 -25.14
N ILE A 20 -2.19 -3.06 -24.02
CA ILE A 20 -1.68 -3.06 -22.66
C ILE A 20 -1.54 -4.49 -22.13
N LEU A 21 -2.58 -5.31 -22.32
CA LEU A 21 -2.61 -6.73 -22.00
C LEU A 21 -3.16 -7.51 -23.21
N ASP A 22 -2.51 -8.61 -23.56
CA ASP A 22 -2.91 -9.49 -24.64
C ASP A 22 -3.01 -10.93 -24.17
N ASP A 23 -4.22 -11.33 -23.79
CA ASP A 23 -4.55 -12.69 -23.35
C ASP A 23 -3.68 -13.20 -22.18
N VAL A 24 -3.51 -12.35 -21.16
CA VAL A 24 -2.65 -12.64 -20.02
C VAL A 24 -3.38 -13.51 -19.00
N THR A 25 -2.77 -14.65 -18.65
CA THR A 25 -3.19 -15.48 -17.50
C THR A 25 -2.04 -15.56 -16.53
N MET A 26 -2.20 -14.97 -15.36
CA MET A 26 -1.20 -14.91 -14.30
C MET A 26 -1.84 -14.86 -12.94
N ALA A 27 -1.24 -15.52 -11.96
CA ALA A 27 -1.65 -15.51 -10.58
C ALA A 27 -0.51 -15.00 -9.68
N PHE A 28 -0.88 -14.25 -8.66
CA PHE A 28 0.04 -13.63 -7.70
C PHE A 28 -0.19 -14.22 -6.33
N LEU A 29 0.88 -14.59 -5.64
CA LEU A 29 0.82 -15.19 -4.31
C LEU A 29 0.76 -14.10 -3.22
N PRO A 30 0.07 -14.36 -2.10
CA PRO A 30 0.12 -13.49 -0.93
C PRO A 30 1.58 -13.34 -0.45
N GLY A 31 1.95 -12.13 -0.05
CA GLY A 31 3.29 -11.83 0.45
C GLY A 31 4.40 -11.76 -0.61
N ALA A 32 4.12 -12.01 -1.88
CA ALA A 32 5.12 -11.94 -2.93
C ALA A 32 5.68 -10.53 -3.14
N LYS A 33 6.98 -10.41 -3.36
CA LYS A 33 7.68 -9.15 -3.65
C LYS A 33 8.08 -9.13 -5.12
N ILE A 34 7.40 -8.33 -5.92
CA ILE A 34 7.51 -8.34 -7.37
C ILE A 34 7.97 -6.98 -7.89
N GLY A 35 9.03 -6.97 -8.66
CA GLY A 35 9.43 -5.83 -9.47
C GLY A 35 8.85 -5.94 -10.88
N MET A 36 8.09 -4.96 -11.32
CA MET A 36 7.55 -4.91 -12.68
C MET A 36 8.42 -4.01 -13.55
N VAL A 37 8.99 -4.59 -14.58
CA VAL A 37 9.92 -3.92 -15.49
C VAL A 37 9.44 -3.98 -16.94
N GLY A 38 9.97 -3.11 -17.76
CA GLY A 38 9.66 -3.05 -19.18
C GLY A 38 9.94 -1.67 -19.76
N PRO A 39 9.89 -1.52 -21.09
CA PRO A 39 10.16 -0.24 -21.74
C PRO A 39 9.12 0.82 -21.33
N ASN A 40 9.51 2.09 -21.43
CA ASN A 40 8.59 3.20 -21.27
C ASN A 40 7.45 3.08 -22.27
N GLY A 41 6.23 3.29 -21.79
CA GLY A 41 5.05 3.14 -22.63
C GLY A 41 4.58 1.71 -22.83
N ALA A 42 5.18 0.70 -22.18
CA ALA A 42 4.69 -0.69 -22.22
C ALA A 42 3.32 -0.89 -21.55
N GLY A 43 2.88 0.07 -20.74
CA GLY A 43 1.58 0.00 -20.04
C GLY A 43 1.67 -0.43 -18.59
N LYS A 44 2.84 -0.37 -17.96
CA LYS A 44 3.05 -0.75 -16.56
C LYS A 44 2.11 -0.04 -15.61
N SER A 45 2.00 1.29 -15.69
CA SER A 45 1.08 2.09 -14.86
C SER A 45 -0.39 1.71 -15.10
N SER A 46 -0.76 1.41 -16.34
CA SER A 46 -2.12 0.95 -16.68
C SER A 46 -2.43 -0.41 -16.08
N ILE A 47 -1.45 -1.32 -16.04
CA ILE A 47 -1.59 -2.64 -15.40
C ILE A 47 -1.82 -2.46 -13.90
N LEU A 48 -1.05 -1.58 -13.23
CA LEU A 48 -1.27 -1.29 -11.81
C LEU A 48 -2.67 -0.72 -11.56
N LYS A 49 -3.18 0.14 -12.41
CA LYS A 49 -4.55 0.67 -12.29
C LYS A 49 -5.62 -0.41 -12.43
N ILE A 50 -5.41 -1.38 -13.32
CA ILE A 50 -6.30 -2.55 -13.43
C ILE A 50 -6.25 -3.37 -12.15
N MET A 51 -5.05 -3.65 -11.61
CA MET A 51 -4.87 -4.40 -10.38
C MET A 51 -5.47 -3.68 -9.16
N ALA A 52 -5.46 -2.36 -9.16
CA ALA A 52 -6.10 -1.55 -8.11
C ALA A 52 -7.65 -1.45 -8.23
N GLY A 53 -8.21 -1.96 -9.33
CA GLY A 53 -9.64 -1.84 -9.59
C GLY A 53 -10.09 -0.46 -10.11
N ILE A 54 -9.15 0.43 -10.42
CA ILE A 54 -9.45 1.76 -11.00
C ILE A 54 -9.86 1.63 -12.47
N ASP A 55 -9.27 0.69 -13.16
CA ASP A 55 -9.59 0.36 -14.57
C ASP A 55 -9.97 -1.12 -14.67
N GLN A 56 -10.62 -1.49 -15.74
CA GLN A 56 -11.09 -2.86 -16.00
C GLN A 56 -10.47 -3.41 -17.29
N PRO A 57 -10.21 -4.73 -17.37
CA PRO A 57 -9.85 -5.34 -18.64
C PRO A 57 -11.00 -5.23 -19.63
N SER A 58 -10.69 -5.14 -20.92
CA SER A 58 -11.69 -5.12 -22.00
C SER A 58 -12.34 -6.50 -22.20
N ASN A 59 -11.57 -7.56 -22.00
CA ASN A 59 -11.99 -8.95 -22.03
C ASN A 59 -11.21 -9.77 -21.00
N GLY A 60 -11.72 -10.95 -20.66
CA GLY A 60 -11.16 -11.78 -19.61
C GLY A 60 -11.47 -11.27 -18.23
N GLU A 61 -10.73 -11.74 -17.26
CA GLU A 61 -10.91 -11.40 -15.87
C GLU A 61 -9.62 -10.89 -15.25
N ALA A 62 -9.75 -9.89 -14.37
CA ALA A 62 -8.69 -9.42 -13.51
C ALA A 62 -9.31 -9.11 -12.16
N ARG A 63 -8.94 -9.87 -11.11
CA ARG A 63 -9.64 -9.80 -9.82
C ARG A 63 -8.72 -9.97 -8.62
N LEU A 64 -9.00 -9.15 -7.61
CA LEU A 64 -8.51 -9.34 -6.26
C LEU A 64 -9.36 -10.43 -5.57
N THR A 65 -8.71 -11.36 -4.88
CA THR A 65 -9.41 -12.39 -4.11
C THR A 65 -10.23 -11.73 -2.99
N PRO A 66 -11.52 -12.10 -2.81
CA PRO A 66 -12.35 -11.54 -1.74
C PRO A 66 -11.69 -11.68 -0.37
N GLY A 67 -11.79 -10.64 0.46
CA GLY A 67 -11.20 -10.58 1.79
C GLY A 67 -9.82 -9.93 1.84
N TYR A 68 -9.16 -9.73 0.71
CA TYR A 68 -7.93 -8.96 0.63
C TYR A 68 -8.18 -7.50 0.27
N SER A 69 -7.30 -6.62 0.75
CA SER A 69 -7.29 -5.20 0.43
C SER A 69 -6.19 -4.85 -0.56
N VAL A 70 -6.39 -3.80 -1.33
CA VAL A 70 -5.42 -3.28 -2.29
C VAL A 70 -5.27 -1.77 -2.11
N GLY A 71 -4.04 -1.28 -2.22
CA GLY A 71 -3.75 0.14 -2.25
C GLY A 71 -2.71 0.45 -3.31
N ILE A 72 -2.78 1.64 -3.88
CA ILE A 72 -1.92 2.08 -4.98
C ILE A 72 -1.34 3.47 -4.73
N LEU A 73 -0.06 3.63 -5.02
CA LEU A 73 0.57 4.94 -5.18
C LEU A 73 0.56 5.34 -6.65
N LEU A 74 -0.29 6.30 -6.99
CA LEU A 74 -0.35 6.90 -8.32
C LEU A 74 0.74 7.98 -8.50
N GLN A 75 1.01 8.38 -9.74
CA GLN A 75 1.93 9.49 -10.04
C GLN A 75 1.43 10.81 -9.44
N GLU A 76 0.12 11.06 -9.54
CA GLU A 76 -0.56 12.19 -8.90
C GLU A 76 -1.57 11.65 -7.90
N PRO A 77 -1.13 11.35 -6.65
CA PRO A 77 -2.00 10.74 -5.67
C PRO A 77 -3.03 11.72 -5.14
N PRO A 78 -4.31 11.32 -5.04
CA PRO A 78 -5.33 12.14 -4.40
C PRO A 78 -5.10 12.22 -2.90
N LEU A 79 -5.21 13.43 -2.35
CA LEU A 79 -5.23 13.70 -0.93
C LEU A 79 -6.46 14.54 -0.59
N ASN A 80 -6.89 14.50 0.67
CA ASN A 80 -7.99 15.32 1.14
C ASN A 80 -7.51 16.77 1.31
N GLU A 81 -7.96 17.65 0.42
CA GLU A 81 -7.56 19.06 0.38
C GLU A 81 -8.00 19.86 1.61
N ASP A 82 -9.02 19.39 2.32
CA ASP A 82 -9.57 20.05 3.51
C ASP A 82 -8.83 19.67 4.81
N LYS A 83 -7.84 18.79 4.72
CA LYS A 83 -7.07 18.30 5.86
C LYS A 83 -5.60 18.71 5.80
N THR A 84 -4.96 18.66 6.96
CA THR A 84 -3.51 18.80 7.11
C THR A 84 -2.76 17.55 6.63
N VAL A 85 -1.44 17.60 6.62
CA VAL A 85 -0.58 16.45 6.37
C VAL A 85 -0.90 15.32 7.36
N LEU A 86 -0.89 15.61 8.66
CA LEU A 86 -1.23 14.63 9.69
C LEU A 86 -2.65 14.08 9.51
N GLY A 87 -3.62 14.95 9.24
CA GLY A 87 -5.00 14.53 9.01
C GLY A 87 -5.16 13.55 7.85
N ASN A 88 -4.40 13.74 6.77
CA ASN A 88 -4.38 12.78 5.66
C ASN A 88 -3.71 11.45 6.04
N VAL A 89 -2.58 11.50 6.73
CA VAL A 89 -1.87 10.29 7.18
C VAL A 89 -2.74 9.49 8.16
N GLU A 90 -3.41 10.16 9.08
CA GLU A 90 -4.33 9.52 10.05
C GLU A 90 -5.53 8.83 9.37
N GLU A 91 -5.99 9.30 8.22
CA GLU A 91 -7.04 8.61 7.45
C GLU A 91 -6.65 7.18 7.10
N GLY A 92 -5.38 6.92 6.81
CA GLY A 92 -4.87 5.58 6.48
C GLY A 92 -4.96 4.59 7.66
N VAL A 93 -4.97 5.10 8.88
CA VAL A 93 -5.02 4.31 10.14
C VAL A 93 -6.29 4.56 10.94
N ALA A 94 -7.32 5.18 10.35
CA ALA A 94 -8.51 5.63 11.06
C ALA A 94 -9.22 4.51 11.83
N GLU A 95 -9.35 3.33 11.25
CA GLU A 95 -10.00 2.19 11.88
C GLU A 95 -9.25 1.71 13.14
N ILE A 96 -7.93 1.51 13.01
CA ILE A 96 -7.13 1.03 14.14
C ILE A 96 -6.95 2.11 15.21
N LYS A 97 -6.87 3.37 14.82
CA LYS A 97 -6.85 4.50 15.74
C LYS A 97 -8.14 4.57 16.56
N SER A 98 -9.28 4.39 15.92
CA SER A 98 -10.59 4.33 16.61
C SER A 98 -10.66 3.21 17.65
N LYS A 99 -10.09 2.04 17.35
CA LYS A 99 -10.00 0.92 18.30
C LYS A 99 -9.09 1.25 19.49
N LEU A 100 -7.97 1.90 19.25
CA LEU A 100 -7.05 2.33 20.31
C LEU A 100 -7.71 3.38 21.22
N ASP A 101 -8.37 4.37 20.65
CA ASP A 101 -9.11 5.39 21.39
C ASP A 101 -10.21 4.76 22.24
N ARG A 102 -10.97 3.82 21.68
CA ARG A 102 -12.01 3.09 22.41
C ARG A 102 -11.45 2.24 23.54
N TYR A 103 -10.31 1.59 23.34
CA TYR A 103 -9.62 0.85 24.39
C TYR A 103 -9.24 1.76 25.58
N ASN A 104 -8.71 2.95 25.30
CA ASN A 104 -8.35 3.93 26.32
C ASN A 104 -9.57 4.48 27.04
N GLU A 105 -10.69 4.74 26.33
CA GLU A 105 -11.96 5.14 26.95
C GLU A 105 -12.49 4.08 27.92
N ILE A 106 -12.45 2.80 27.53
CA ILE A 106 -12.87 1.69 28.38
C ILE A 106 -11.99 1.60 29.63
N SER A 107 -10.67 1.74 29.47
CA SER A 107 -9.74 1.74 30.60
C SER A 107 -10.07 2.83 31.62
N ALA A 108 -10.42 4.01 31.14
CA ALA A 108 -10.86 5.12 32.00
C ALA A 108 -12.22 4.85 32.64
N ALA A 109 -13.18 4.29 31.88
CA ALA A 109 -14.53 3.99 32.36
C ALA A 109 -14.57 2.91 33.45
N MET A 110 -13.58 2.01 33.48
CA MET A 110 -13.46 0.95 34.50
C MET A 110 -13.19 1.52 35.92
N ALA A 111 -12.77 2.76 36.03
CA ALA A 111 -12.61 3.43 37.30
C ALA A 111 -13.94 3.86 37.93
N ASP A 112 -15.04 3.87 37.19
CA ASP A 112 -16.37 4.22 37.67
C ASP A 112 -16.98 3.01 38.41
N PRO A 113 -17.39 3.18 39.70
CA PRO A 113 -18.01 2.12 40.49
C PRO A 113 -19.34 1.58 39.90
N ASP A 114 -20.04 2.40 39.10
CA ASP A 114 -21.32 2.08 38.49
C ASP A 114 -21.19 1.48 37.08
N ALA A 115 -19.96 1.26 36.59
CA ALA A 115 -19.73 0.71 35.28
C ALA A 115 -20.12 -0.77 35.18
N ASP A 116 -20.63 -1.19 34.00
CA ASP A 116 -20.81 -2.60 33.66
C ASP A 116 -19.44 -3.24 33.35
N PHE A 117 -18.79 -3.70 34.44
CA PHE A 117 -17.43 -4.22 34.38
C PHE A 117 -17.29 -5.42 33.43
N ASP A 118 -18.24 -6.35 33.42
CA ASP A 118 -18.19 -7.55 32.61
C ASP A 118 -18.29 -7.23 31.12
N ALA A 119 -19.19 -6.34 30.74
CA ALA A 119 -19.35 -5.89 29.35
C ALA A 119 -18.11 -5.13 28.85
N LEU A 120 -17.56 -4.23 29.68
CA LEU A 120 -16.35 -3.47 29.36
C LEU A 120 -15.13 -4.38 29.22
N MET A 121 -14.96 -5.39 30.08
CA MET A 121 -13.87 -6.36 30.00
C MET A 121 -13.95 -7.19 28.72
N ALA A 122 -15.14 -7.63 28.32
CA ALA A 122 -15.33 -8.39 27.09
C ALA A 122 -14.97 -7.57 25.85
N GLU A 123 -15.43 -6.32 25.79
CA GLU A 123 -15.09 -5.39 24.69
C GLU A 123 -13.57 -5.10 24.65
N MET A 124 -12.98 -4.86 25.82
CA MET A 124 -11.54 -4.59 25.98
C MET A 124 -10.70 -5.76 25.44
N GLY A 125 -11.07 -7.00 25.75
CA GLY A 125 -10.39 -8.19 25.25
C GLY A 125 -10.41 -8.27 23.73
N THR A 126 -11.55 -8.01 23.10
CA THR A 126 -11.68 -8.00 21.64
C THR A 126 -10.83 -6.90 21.00
N LEU A 127 -10.82 -5.70 21.59
CA LEU A 127 -9.98 -4.58 21.12
C LEU A 127 -8.50 -4.88 21.30
N GLN A 128 -8.12 -5.49 22.43
CA GLN A 128 -6.73 -5.88 22.68
C GLN A 128 -6.21 -6.85 21.63
N ASP A 129 -6.97 -7.89 21.30
CA ASP A 129 -6.60 -8.85 20.27
C ASP A 129 -6.38 -8.16 18.90
N ALA A 130 -7.24 -7.21 18.53
CA ALA A 130 -7.11 -6.46 17.30
C ALA A 130 -5.89 -5.51 17.29
N LEU A 131 -5.62 -4.85 18.42
CA LEU A 131 -4.47 -3.95 18.57
C LEU A 131 -3.15 -4.73 18.60
N ASP A 132 -3.10 -5.88 19.24
CA ASP A 132 -1.95 -6.78 19.24
C ASP A 132 -1.65 -7.29 17.82
N ALA A 133 -2.67 -7.74 17.11
CA ALA A 133 -2.53 -8.24 15.74
C ALA A 133 -2.01 -7.15 14.77
N ALA A 134 -2.42 -5.90 14.97
CA ALA A 134 -2.00 -4.77 14.18
C ALA A 134 -0.70 -4.11 14.68
N ASN A 135 -0.16 -4.54 15.82
CA ASN A 135 0.97 -3.90 16.51
C ASN A 135 0.77 -2.38 16.70
N ALA A 136 -0.42 -1.99 17.16
CA ALA A 136 -0.89 -0.61 17.13
C ALA A 136 -0.82 0.13 18.46
N TRP A 137 -0.21 -0.44 19.49
CA TRP A 137 -0.12 0.19 20.82
C TRP A 137 0.67 1.50 20.85
N ASP A 138 1.62 1.62 19.93
CA ASP A 138 2.48 2.80 19.80
C ASP A 138 2.24 3.51 18.46
N LEU A 139 0.97 3.63 18.08
CA LEU A 139 0.55 4.11 16.76
C LEU A 139 1.07 5.52 16.47
N ASP A 140 0.96 6.44 17.41
CA ASP A 140 1.39 7.82 17.21
C ASP A 140 2.90 7.90 16.93
N SER A 141 3.70 7.11 17.61
CA SER A 141 5.15 7.02 17.38
C SER A 141 5.46 6.41 16.00
N GLN A 142 4.70 5.41 15.59
CA GLN A 142 4.83 4.82 14.25
C GLN A 142 4.52 5.83 13.14
N LEU A 143 3.48 6.66 13.32
CA LEU A 143 3.14 7.74 12.41
C LEU A 143 4.28 8.77 12.30
N GLU A 144 4.79 9.23 13.44
CA GLU A 144 5.89 10.20 13.50
C GLU A 144 7.16 9.66 12.82
N GLN A 145 7.53 8.41 13.11
CA GLN A 145 8.71 7.76 12.53
C GLN A 145 8.61 7.64 11.01
N ALA A 146 7.46 7.22 10.48
CA ALA A 146 7.24 7.09 9.05
C ALA A 146 7.25 8.46 8.36
N MET A 147 6.60 9.46 8.94
CA MET A 147 6.56 10.83 8.42
C MET A 147 7.96 11.46 8.40
N ASP A 148 8.76 11.25 9.43
CA ASP A 148 10.14 11.74 9.49
C ASP A 148 11.03 11.03 8.48
N ALA A 149 10.96 9.70 8.41
CA ALA A 149 11.74 8.90 7.48
C ALA A 149 11.49 9.26 6.00
N LEU A 150 10.25 9.57 5.65
CA LEU A 150 9.87 9.98 4.30
C LEU A 150 9.95 11.49 4.07
N ARG A 151 10.48 12.24 5.03
CA ARG A 151 10.63 13.70 4.92
C ARG A 151 9.30 14.37 4.55
N CYS A 152 8.20 13.94 5.18
CA CYS A 152 6.92 14.60 5.01
C CYS A 152 6.98 16.06 5.47
N PRO A 153 6.17 16.96 4.88
CA PRO A 153 6.02 18.31 5.39
C PRO A 153 5.53 18.33 6.84
N PRO A 154 5.59 19.49 7.54
CA PRO A 154 5.11 19.59 8.91
C PRO A 154 3.68 19.05 9.08
N PRO A 155 3.37 18.38 10.21
CA PRO A 155 2.06 17.74 10.42
C PRO A 155 0.85 18.68 10.27
N ASP A 156 1.03 19.94 10.60
CA ASP A 156 0.01 20.99 10.53
C ASP A 156 -0.06 21.73 9.19
N ALA A 157 0.81 21.40 8.24
CA ALA A 157 0.78 21.99 6.91
C ALA A 157 -0.50 21.60 6.15
N GLU A 158 -1.09 22.58 5.46
CA GLU A 158 -2.26 22.37 4.62
C GLU A 158 -1.88 21.72 3.29
N VAL A 159 -2.53 20.60 2.96
CA VAL A 159 -2.21 19.81 1.78
C VAL A 159 -2.34 20.61 0.48
N LYS A 160 -3.29 21.51 0.39
CA LYS A 160 -3.52 22.37 -0.79
C LYS A 160 -2.31 23.23 -1.19
N HIS A 161 -1.38 23.50 -0.29
CA HIS A 161 -0.18 24.31 -0.52
C HIS A 161 1.07 23.49 -0.81
N LEU A 162 0.98 22.16 -0.82
CA LEU A 162 2.13 21.27 -1.03
C LEU A 162 2.52 21.22 -2.51
N SER A 163 3.83 21.06 -2.75
CA SER A 163 4.36 20.67 -4.05
C SER A 163 3.94 19.26 -4.44
N GLY A 164 4.07 18.90 -5.72
CA GLY A 164 3.78 17.56 -6.20
C GLY A 164 4.61 16.48 -5.50
N GLY A 165 5.90 16.73 -5.28
CA GLY A 165 6.78 15.82 -4.57
C GLY A 165 6.42 15.66 -3.10
N GLU A 166 6.05 16.74 -2.42
CA GLU A 166 5.57 16.70 -1.04
C GLU A 166 4.27 15.92 -0.90
N ARG A 167 3.30 16.18 -1.78
CA ARG A 167 2.03 15.42 -1.84
C ARG A 167 2.28 13.94 -2.02
N ARG A 168 3.21 13.58 -2.89
CA ARG A 168 3.56 12.21 -3.17
C ARG A 168 4.17 11.50 -1.96
N ARG A 169 5.07 12.17 -1.22
CA ARG A 169 5.64 11.63 0.02
C ARG A 169 4.59 11.41 1.12
N VAL A 170 3.65 12.34 1.26
CA VAL A 170 2.52 12.21 2.20
C VAL A 170 1.63 11.03 1.80
N ALA A 171 1.30 10.88 0.53
CA ALA A 171 0.49 9.78 0.02
C ALA A 171 1.18 8.41 0.19
N LEU A 172 2.49 8.34 -0.05
CA LEU A 172 3.28 7.13 0.21
C LEU A 172 3.26 6.78 1.70
N CYS A 173 3.49 7.74 2.58
CA CYS A 173 3.43 7.55 4.02
C CYS A 173 2.07 6.99 4.47
N LYS A 174 0.99 7.61 4.05
CA LYS A 174 -0.39 7.17 4.32
C LYS A 174 -0.61 5.72 3.87
N LEU A 175 -0.21 5.40 2.65
CA LEU A 175 -0.40 4.08 2.04
C LEU A 175 0.37 2.98 2.78
N LEU A 176 1.63 3.24 3.15
CA LEU A 176 2.45 2.29 3.91
C LEU A 176 1.88 2.01 5.31
N LEU A 177 1.35 3.03 5.98
CA LEU A 177 0.71 2.89 7.29
C LEU A 177 -0.65 2.21 7.22
N GLU A 178 -1.40 2.41 6.15
CA GLU A 178 -2.64 1.69 5.86
C GLU A 178 -2.40 0.18 5.71
N ALA A 179 -1.22 -0.18 5.22
CA ALA A 179 -0.73 -1.55 5.09
C ALA A 179 -1.71 -2.50 4.36
N PRO A 180 -2.11 -2.21 3.10
CA PRO A 180 -2.97 -3.11 2.36
C PRO A 180 -2.30 -4.46 2.10
N ASP A 181 -3.11 -5.51 1.87
CA ASP A 181 -2.61 -6.86 1.58
C ASP A 181 -1.89 -6.94 0.24
N LEU A 182 -2.29 -6.11 -0.72
CA LEU A 182 -1.62 -5.90 -2.00
C LEU A 182 -1.26 -4.42 -2.15
N LEU A 183 0.03 -4.14 -2.14
CA LEU A 183 0.59 -2.80 -2.26
C LEU A 183 1.15 -2.59 -3.67
N LEU A 184 0.60 -1.62 -4.39
CA LEU A 184 1.00 -1.29 -5.75
C LEU A 184 1.71 0.07 -5.76
N LEU A 185 2.96 0.09 -6.19
CA LEU A 185 3.82 1.27 -6.15
C LEU A 185 4.30 1.63 -7.56
N ASP A 186 3.89 2.80 -8.06
CA ASP A 186 4.36 3.34 -9.33
C ASP A 186 5.47 4.37 -9.08
N GLU A 187 6.71 4.02 -9.43
CA GLU A 187 7.92 4.81 -9.21
C GLU A 187 8.07 5.33 -7.77
N PRO A 188 8.09 4.44 -6.75
CA PRO A 188 8.01 4.86 -5.35
C PRO A 188 9.22 5.64 -4.85
N THR A 189 10.38 5.51 -5.50
CA THR A 189 11.62 6.20 -5.11
C THR A 189 11.72 7.62 -5.67
N ASN A 190 10.84 8.02 -6.58
CA ASN A 190 10.83 9.37 -7.11
C ASN A 190 10.55 10.39 -6.00
N HIS A 191 11.31 11.48 -6.00
CA HIS A 191 11.25 12.55 -5.00
C HIS A 191 11.70 12.16 -3.58
N LEU A 192 12.35 11.00 -3.41
CA LEU A 192 12.95 10.57 -2.16
C LEU A 192 14.47 10.82 -2.17
N ASP A 193 15.02 11.21 -1.02
CA ASP A 193 16.47 11.23 -0.81
C ASP A 193 16.99 9.81 -0.52
N ALA A 194 18.30 9.64 -0.47
CA ALA A 194 18.94 8.34 -0.28
C ALA A 194 18.55 7.66 1.04
N GLU A 195 18.42 8.43 2.12
CA GLU A 195 18.03 7.90 3.44
C GLU A 195 16.58 7.41 3.43
N SER A 196 15.69 8.16 2.80
CA SER A 196 14.28 7.76 2.64
C SER A 196 14.12 6.52 1.75
N VAL A 197 14.90 6.41 0.67
CA VAL A 197 14.93 5.20 -0.17
C VAL A 197 15.39 3.99 0.65
N LEU A 198 16.46 4.12 1.43
CA LEU A 198 16.95 3.04 2.28
C LEU A 198 15.90 2.59 3.31
N TRP A 199 15.25 3.55 3.96
CA TRP A 199 14.16 3.25 4.89
C TRP A 199 13.01 2.51 4.20
N LEU A 200 12.61 2.96 3.00
CA LEU A 200 11.57 2.33 2.21
C LEU A 200 11.93 0.89 1.83
N GLU A 201 13.14 0.64 1.38
CA GLU A 201 13.65 -0.71 1.07
C GLU A 201 13.53 -1.64 2.29
N GLN A 202 13.97 -1.18 3.46
CA GLN A 202 13.89 -1.93 4.72
C GLN A 202 12.44 -2.17 5.14
N HIS A 203 11.58 -1.18 5.01
CA HIS A 203 10.17 -1.29 5.33
C HIS A 203 9.48 -2.32 4.43
N LEU A 204 9.73 -2.29 3.12
CA LEU A 204 9.15 -3.23 2.17
C LEU A 204 9.70 -4.64 2.30
N ALA A 205 10.96 -4.81 2.68
CA ALA A 205 11.56 -6.12 2.95
C ALA A 205 10.85 -6.86 4.10
N SER A 206 10.38 -6.14 5.10
CA SER A 206 9.62 -6.68 6.25
C SER A 206 8.09 -6.57 6.09
N TYR A 207 7.62 -6.04 4.98
CA TYR A 207 6.19 -5.86 4.72
C TYR A 207 5.48 -7.20 4.59
N GLN A 208 4.40 -7.38 5.32
CA GLN A 208 3.68 -8.67 5.36
C GLN A 208 2.85 -8.94 4.10
N GLY A 209 2.33 -7.89 3.48
CA GLY A 209 1.54 -8.00 2.24
C GLY A 209 2.38 -8.25 1.00
N ALA A 210 1.71 -8.55 -0.10
CA ALA A 210 2.32 -8.57 -1.41
C ALA A 210 2.65 -7.14 -1.88
N VAL A 211 3.79 -6.99 -2.57
CA VAL A 211 4.23 -5.71 -3.13
C VAL A 211 4.50 -5.89 -4.62
N ILE A 212 3.95 -5.01 -5.44
CA ILE A 212 4.31 -4.87 -6.84
C ILE A 212 4.82 -3.45 -7.05
N ALA A 213 6.09 -3.31 -7.38
CA ALA A 213 6.72 -2.02 -7.62
C ALA A 213 7.14 -1.88 -9.09
N VAL A 214 6.71 -0.79 -9.72
CA VAL A 214 7.17 -0.35 -11.02
C VAL A 214 8.23 0.71 -10.79
N THR A 215 9.47 0.45 -11.20
CA THR A 215 10.57 1.41 -11.08
C THR A 215 11.68 1.11 -12.06
N HIS A 216 12.46 2.14 -12.40
CA HIS A 216 13.73 2.04 -13.13
C HIS A 216 14.95 1.96 -12.21
N ASP A 217 14.74 2.07 -10.91
CA ASP A 217 15.80 1.95 -9.90
C ASP A 217 16.15 0.48 -9.68
N ARG A 218 17.24 0.04 -10.29
CA ARG A 218 17.72 -1.35 -10.23
C ARG A 218 18.17 -1.74 -8.83
N TYR A 219 18.80 -0.84 -8.11
CA TYR A 219 19.26 -1.11 -6.74
C TYR A 219 18.07 -1.34 -5.80
N PHE A 220 17.02 -0.53 -5.95
CA PHE A 220 15.79 -0.73 -5.22
C PHE A 220 15.18 -2.12 -5.50
N LEU A 221 15.08 -2.51 -6.77
CA LEU A 221 14.56 -3.82 -7.16
C LEU A 221 15.39 -4.98 -6.60
N ASP A 222 16.72 -4.86 -6.62
CA ASP A 222 17.60 -5.90 -6.10
C ASP A 222 17.44 -6.12 -4.59
N HIS A 223 17.06 -5.09 -3.84
CA HIS A 223 16.86 -5.17 -2.39
C HIS A 223 15.44 -5.58 -1.99
N VAL A 224 14.44 -5.31 -2.82
CA VAL A 224 13.02 -5.52 -2.47
C VAL A 224 12.41 -6.71 -3.20
N ALA A 225 12.73 -6.90 -4.49
CA ALA A 225 12.06 -7.89 -5.33
C ALA A 225 12.64 -9.30 -5.14
N GLU A 226 11.75 -10.28 -5.05
CA GLU A 226 12.05 -11.71 -5.11
C GLU A 226 11.66 -12.30 -6.47
N TRP A 227 10.81 -11.60 -7.19
CA TRP A 227 10.34 -11.92 -8.53
C TRP A 227 10.39 -10.68 -9.42
N ILE A 228 10.68 -10.90 -10.70
CA ILE A 228 10.57 -9.87 -11.73
C ILE A 228 9.45 -10.26 -12.70
N ALA A 229 8.54 -9.34 -12.96
CA ALA A 229 7.54 -9.44 -14.01
C ALA A 229 7.92 -8.48 -15.14
N GLU A 230 8.36 -9.04 -16.26
CA GLU A 230 8.69 -8.24 -17.44
C GLU A 230 7.44 -8.00 -18.29
N VAL A 231 7.19 -6.74 -18.62
CA VAL A 231 6.09 -6.33 -19.50
C VAL A 231 6.65 -6.08 -20.89
N ASP A 232 6.27 -6.92 -21.83
CA ASP A 232 6.64 -6.76 -23.26
C ASP A 232 5.43 -7.03 -24.16
N ARG A 233 5.06 -6.04 -24.97
CA ARG A 233 4.01 -6.14 -26.00
C ARG A 233 2.70 -6.77 -25.53
N GLY A 234 2.25 -6.37 -24.35
CA GLY A 234 1.01 -6.85 -23.74
C GLY A 234 1.12 -8.17 -22.97
N HIS A 235 2.30 -8.76 -22.88
CA HIS A 235 2.56 -9.98 -22.13
C HIS A 235 3.32 -9.69 -20.83
N LEU A 236 3.11 -10.54 -19.82
CA LEU A 236 3.82 -10.54 -18.55
C LEU A 236 4.64 -11.83 -18.45
N TYR A 237 5.95 -11.67 -18.29
CA TYR A 237 6.88 -12.79 -18.14
C TYR A 237 7.46 -12.80 -16.73
N PRO A 238 7.15 -13.84 -15.91
CA PRO A 238 7.68 -13.94 -14.56
C PRO A 238 9.06 -14.59 -14.54
N TYR A 239 9.98 -14.02 -13.78
CA TYR A 239 11.29 -14.56 -13.49
C TYR A 239 11.50 -14.60 -11.98
N GLU A 240 11.92 -15.73 -11.44
CA GLU A 240 12.30 -15.83 -10.04
C GLU A 240 13.68 -15.21 -9.83
N GLY A 241 13.83 -14.41 -8.77
CA GLY A 241 15.05 -13.70 -8.44
C GLY A 241 14.88 -12.18 -8.47
N ASN A 242 15.98 -11.50 -8.19
CA ASN A 242 16.06 -10.05 -8.27
C ASN A 242 16.43 -9.59 -9.69
N TYR A 243 16.75 -8.31 -9.85
CA TYR A 243 17.05 -7.72 -11.17
C TYR A 243 18.45 -8.09 -11.69
N SER A 244 19.41 -8.44 -10.84
CA SER A 244 20.81 -8.72 -11.16
C SER A 244 21.02 -10.12 -11.72
#